data_e19b4a82ce8e895c69d88ebe397261d3
#
_entry.id   e19b4a82ce8e895c69d88ebe397261d3
#
_cell.length_a   1.000
_cell.length_b   1.000
_cell.length_c   1.000
_cell.angle_alpha   90.00
_cell.angle_beta   90.00
_cell.angle_gamma   90.00
#
_symmetry.space_group_name_H-M   'P 1'
#
loop_
_entity.id
_entity.type
_entity.pdbx_description
1 polymer ?
#
loop_
_entity_poly.entity_id
_entity_poly.type
_entity_poly.pdbx_seq_one_letter_code
_entity_poly.pdbx_strand_id
1 'polypeptide(L)'
;RSSVRLGAEKVSIVYRRRKADMTALEEEVEGAEAEGCDILELMSPVRIEKDEHDRAVGLWVQPQMISKIRGGRPAPKTAQKAEVLIPCDLIVVAIGQGIETRYFEEHGVTVKRGTIEALDTSEIKDHKGIFAGGDCVTGPATVIRAIAAGKVAAANIDEYLGFHHQ
;
A
#
# COMPACT_ATOMS: atom_id res chain seq x y z
N ARG A 1 -9.94 -4.30 -13.10
CA ARG A 1 -10.50 -3.64 -14.30
C ARG A 1 -9.63 -3.88 -15.51
N SER A 2 -8.33 -3.53 -15.48
CA SER A 2 -7.42 -3.77 -16.62
C SER A 2 -7.38 -5.24 -17.04
N SER A 3 -7.37 -6.18 -16.10
CA SER A 3 -7.39 -7.62 -16.40
C SER A 3 -8.66 -8.04 -17.15
N VAL A 4 -9.83 -7.52 -16.74
CA VAL A 4 -11.10 -7.77 -17.46
C VAL A 4 -11.01 -7.24 -18.90
N ARG A 5 -10.52 -6.01 -19.07
CA ARG A 5 -10.38 -5.38 -20.39
C ARG A 5 -9.35 -6.07 -21.29
N LEU A 6 -8.37 -6.77 -20.70
CA LEU A 6 -7.39 -7.59 -21.41
C LEU A 6 -7.90 -9.01 -21.71
N GLY A 7 -9.14 -9.33 -21.35
CA GLY A 7 -9.80 -10.58 -21.73
C GLY A 7 -9.73 -11.69 -20.68
N ALA A 8 -9.41 -11.38 -19.42
CA ALA A 8 -9.54 -12.37 -18.35
C ALA A 8 -11.02 -12.78 -18.18
N GLU A 9 -11.31 -14.07 -18.19
CA GLU A 9 -12.68 -14.61 -18.08
C GLU A 9 -13.30 -14.30 -16.71
N LYS A 10 -12.48 -14.37 -15.67
CA LYS A 10 -12.90 -14.12 -14.30
C LYS A 10 -11.81 -13.34 -13.55
N VAL A 11 -12.21 -12.27 -12.87
CA VAL A 11 -11.31 -11.47 -12.03
C VAL A 11 -11.90 -11.38 -10.63
N SER A 12 -11.15 -11.83 -9.63
CA SER A 12 -11.54 -11.76 -8.23
C SER A 12 -10.58 -10.88 -7.44
N ILE A 13 -11.10 -9.94 -6.66
CA ILE A 13 -10.36 -9.10 -5.74
C ILE A 13 -10.46 -9.72 -4.35
N VAL A 14 -9.37 -10.30 -3.87
CA VAL A 14 -9.30 -10.92 -2.54
C VAL A 14 -8.92 -9.87 -1.51
N TYR A 15 -9.80 -9.61 -0.55
CA TYR A 15 -9.59 -8.56 0.45
C TYR A 15 -9.81 -9.05 1.89
N ARG A 16 -8.87 -8.77 2.77
CA ARG A 16 -8.87 -9.28 4.15
C ARG A 16 -9.85 -8.59 5.10
N ARG A 17 -10.48 -7.49 4.68
CA ARG A 17 -11.52 -6.77 5.43
C ARG A 17 -12.82 -6.74 4.63
N ARG A 18 -13.82 -5.99 5.12
CA ARG A 18 -15.05 -5.76 4.37
C ARG A 18 -14.82 -4.75 3.25
N LYS A 19 -15.65 -4.77 2.23
CA LYS A 19 -15.67 -3.77 1.15
C LYS A 19 -15.75 -2.34 1.72
N ALA A 20 -16.63 -2.12 2.70
CA ALA A 20 -16.78 -0.84 3.39
C ALA A 20 -15.50 -0.36 4.14
N ASP A 21 -14.53 -1.23 4.37
CA ASP A 21 -13.27 -0.90 5.03
C ASP A 21 -12.12 -0.67 4.02
N MET A 22 -12.41 -0.68 2.70
CA MET A 22 -11.42 -0.43 1.66
C MET A 22 -10.91 1.01 1.72
N THR A 23 -9.63 1.19 1.36
CA THR A 23 -9.00 2.51 1.19
C THR A 23 -9.08 3.02 -0.24
N ALA A 24 -9.54 2.19 -1.17
CA ALA A 24 -9.84 2.59 -2.52
C ALA A 24 -11.01 3.58 -2.53
N LEU A 25 -11.05 4.45 -3.53
CA LEU A 25 -12.20 5.33 -3.73
C LEU A 25 -13.44 4.50 -4.04
N GLU A 26 -14.59 4.93 -3.55
CA GLU A 26 -15.87 4.24 -3.75
C GLU A 26 -16.16 4.02 -5.24
N GLU A 27 -15.94 5.04 -6.06
CA GLU A 27 -16.06 4.97 -7.53
C GLU A 27 -15.15 3.92 -8.18
N GLU A 28 -13.96 3.66 -7.62
CA GLU A 28 -13.06 2.62 -8.12
C GLU A 28 -13.59 1.23 -7.80
N VAL A 29 -14.15 1.07 -6.60
CA VAL A 29 -14.75 -0.19 -6.13
C VAL A 29 -16.00 -0.51 -6.95
N GLU A 30 -16.92 0.44 -7.06
CA GLU A 30 -18.14 0.32 -7.87
C GLU A 30 -17.82 0.07 -9.36
N GLY A 31 -16.83 0.79 -9.89
CA GLY A 31 -16.37 0.60 -11.25
C GLY A 31 -15.74 -0.77 -11.50
N ALA A 32 -15.09 -1.37 -10.50
CA ALA A 32 -14.58 -2.73 -10.62
C ALA A 32 -15.72 -3.77 -10.67
N GLU A 33 -16.71 -3.64 -9.80
CA GLU A 33 -17.89 -4.53 -9.79
C GLU A 33 -18.72 -4.37 -11.08
N ALA A 34 -18.93 -3.13 -11.54
CA ALA A 34 -19.64 -2.86 -12.78
C ALA A 34 -18.96 -3.43 -14.02
N GLU A 35 -17.62 -3.56 -14.02
CA GLU A 35 -16.86 -4.22 -15.07
C GLU A 35 -16.74 -5.74 -14.88
N GLY A 36 -17.39 -6.32 -13.87
CA GLY A 36 -17.47 -7.77 -13.66
C GLY A 36 -16.39 -8.36 -12.77
N CYS A 37 -15.72 -7.55 -11.95
CA CYS A 37 -14.83 -8.08 -10.92
C CYS A 37 -15.63 -8.56 -9.69
N ASP A 38 -15.34 -9.76 -9.21
CA ASP A 38 -15.87 -10.26 -7.93
C ASP A 38 -15.02 -9.70 -6.76
N ILE A 39 -15.68 -9.19 -5.71
CA ILE A 39 -15.00 -8.79 -4.48
C ILE A 39 -15.22 -9.87 -3.41
N LEU A 40 -14.15 -10.57 -3.05
CA LEU A 40 -14.15 -11.60 -2.02
C LEU A 40 -13.67 -10.99 -0.70
N GLU A 41 -14.63 -10.57 0.11
CA GLU A 41 -14.41 -9.92 1.38
C GLU A 41 -13.99 -10.91 2.47
N LEU A 42 -13.28 -10.41 3.49
CA LEU A 42 -12.88 -11.18 4.67
C LEU A 42 -12.08 -12.45 4.33
N MET A 43 -11.25 -12.35 3.30
CA MET A 43 -10.37 -13.42 2.84
C MET A 43 -8.92 -12.95 2.88
N SER A 44 -8.09 -13.61 3.68
CA SER A 44 -6.65 -13.30 3.78
C SER A 44 -5.85 -14.34 3.00
N PRO A 45 -5.03 -13.94 2.02
CA PRO A 45 -4.12 -14.85 1.34
C PRO A 45 -3.19 -15.58 2.31
N VAL A 46 -2.98 -16.87 2.11
CA VAL A 46 -2.12 -17.73 2.93
C VAL A 46 -0.95 -18.28 2.12
N ARG A 47 -1.26 -18.94 1.01
CA ARG A 47 -0.27 -19.56 0.12
C ARG A 47 -0.81 -19.73 -1.29
N ILE A 48 0.11 -19.86 -2.23
CA ILE A 48 -0.20 -20.14 -3.62
C ILE A 48 -0.16 -21.65 -3.83
N GLU A 49 -1.20 -22.19 -4.46
CA GLU A 49 -1.21 -23.55 -4.99
C GLU A 49 -0.53 -23.55 -6.34
N LYS A 50 0.36 -24.51 -6.58
CA LYS A 50 1.14 -24.63 -7.81
C LYS A 50 0.99 -26.02 -8.41
N ASP A 51 1.10 -26.11 -9.74
CA ASP A 51 1.19 -27.37 -10.46
C ASP A 51 2.61 -27.94 -10.48
N GLU A 52 2.79 -29.08 -11.15
CA GLU A 52 4.07 -29.76 -11.33
C GLU A 52 5.12 -28.93 -12.13
N HIS A 53 4.69 -27.88 -12.80
CA HIS A 53 5.53 -26.95 -13.57
C HIS A 53 5.78 -25.63 -12.84
N ASP A 54 5.50 -25.56 -11.54
CA ASP A 54 5.66 -24.37 -10.69
C ASP A 54 4.74 -23.18 -11.09
N ARG A 55 3.65 -23.43 -11.85
CA ARG A 55 2.68 -22.42 -12.25
C ARG A 55 1.57 -22.31 -11.21
N ALA A 56 1.11 -21.09 -10.95
CA ALA A 56 -0.02 -20.87 -10.06
C ALA A 56 -1.29 -21.52 -10.64
N VAL A 57 -1.99 -22.29 -9.82
CA VAL A 57 -3.30 -22.91 -10.14
C VAL A 57 -4.37 -22.54 -9.12
N GLY A 58 -3.99 -21.81 -8.07
CA GLY A 58 -4.93 -21.32 -7.08
C GLY A 58 -4.30 -20.54 -5.96
N LEU A 59 -5.13 -19.83 -5.23
CA LEU A 59 -4.78 -19.07 -4.02
C LEU A 59 -5.55 -19.62 -2.83
N TRP A 60 -4.84 -20.14 -1.84
CA TRP A 60 -5.43 -20.49 -0.56
C TRP A 60 -5.67 -19.25 0.27
N VAL A 61 -6.86 -19.11 0.79
CA VAL A 61 -7.27 -17.99 1.62
C VAL A 61 -7.84 -18.46 2.94
N GLN A 62 -7.52 -17.75 4.01
CA GLN A 62 -8.10 -17.98 5.32
C GLN A 62 -9.25 -16.99 5.55
N PRO A 63 -10.47 -17.47 5.79
CA PRO A 63 -11.60 -16.62 6.15
C PRO A 63 -11.28 -15.78 7.40
N GLN A 64 -11.72 -14.53 7.40
CA GLN A 64 -11.52 -13.56 8.47
C GLN A 64 -12.86 -13.19 9.11
N MET A 65 -12.78 -12.64 10.30
CA MET A 65 -13.86 -11.94 10.99
C MET A 65 -13.37 -10.57 11.43
N ILE A 66 -14.26 -9.62 11.57
CA ILE A 66 -13.93 -8.31 12.12
C ILE A 66 -13.86 -8.43 13.65
N SER A 67 -12.75 -7.99 14.20
CA SER A 67 -12.52 -7.86 15.63
C SER A 67 -12.59 -6.39 16.07
N LYS A 68 -12.01 -6.07 17.22
CA LYS A 68 -11.97 -4.70 17.77
C LYS A 68 -11.33 -3.71 16.81
N ILE A 69 -11.80 -2.46 16.84
CA ILE A 69 -11.18 -1.35 16.10
C ILE A 69 -9.79 -1.08 16.68
N ARG A 70 -8.78 -1.07 15.81
CA ARG A 70 -7.41 -0.66 16.15
C ARG A 70 -6.96 0.43 15.19
N GLY A 71 -6.49 1.55 15.71
CA GLY A 71 -6.03 2.67 14.89
C GLY A 71 -7.11 3.26 13.97
N GLY A 72 -8.37 3.33 14.44
CA GLY A 72 -9.49 3.89 13.68
C GLY A 72 -10.09 2.96 12.61
N ARG A 73 -9.54 1.75 12.41
CA ARG A 73 -10.06 0.79 11.41
C ARG A 73 -10.32 -0.57 12.02
N PRO A 74 -11.39 -1.28 11.57
CA PRO A 74 -11.67 -2.64 12.01
C PRO A 74 -10.50 -3.57 11.70
N ALA A 75 -10.00 -4.29 12.72
CA ALA A 75 -8.90 -5.23 12.56
C ALA A 75 -9.45 -6.61 12.15
N PRO A 76 -8.95 -7.21 11.07
CA PRO A 76 -9.29 -8.58 10.73
C PRO A 76 -8.67 -9.53 11.75
N LYS A 77 -9.39 -10.61 12.07
CA LYS A 77 -8.96 -11.73 12.89
C LYS A 77 -9.34 -13.02 12.17
N THR A 78 -8.47 -14.02 12.23
CA THR A 78 -8.73 -15.34 11.68
C THR A 78 -10.03 -15.92 12.24
N ALA A 79 -10.95 -16.29 11.34
CA ALA A 79 -12.16 -17.00 11.69
C ALA A 79 -11.85 -18.48 11.96
N GLN A 80 -12.63 -19.13 12.82
CA GLN A 80 -12.56 -20.58 13.06
C GLN A 80 -13.25 -21.35 11.90
N LYS A 81 -12.71 -21.18 10.69
CA LYS A 81 -13.18 -21.84 9.47
C LYS A 81 -11.99 -22.40 8.71
N ALA A 82 -12.19 -23.44 7.95
CA ALA A 82 -11.18 -24.01 7.07
C ALA A 82 -10.74 -22.99 6.02
N GLU A 83 -9.50 -23.13 5.58
CA GLU A 83 -8.99 -22.41 4.41
C GLU A 83 -9.79 -22.79 3.16
N VAL A 84 -9.90 -21.86 2.22
CA VAL A 84 -10.62 -22.04 0.96
C VAL A 84 -9.65 -21.86 -0.19
N LEU A 85 -9.66 -22.76 -1.15
CA LEU A 85 -8.93 -22.64 -2.40
C LEU A 85 -9.76 -21.83 -3.40
N ILE A 86 -9.19 -20.75 -3.92
CA ILE A 86 -9.73 -19.97 -5.03
C ILE A 86 -8.92 -20.37 -6.28
N PRO A 87 -9.50 -21.09 -7.24
CA PRO A 87 -8.80 -21.43 -8.47
C PRO A 87 -8.45 -20.18 -9.26
N CYS A 88 -7.21 -20.06 -9.71
CA CYS A 88 -6.72 -18.98 -10.57
C CYS A 88 -5.40 -19.37 -11.21
N ASP A 89 -5.12 -18.82 -12.37
CA ASP A 89 -3.90 -19.02 -13.15
C ASP A 89 -2.95 -17.83 -13.09
N LEU A 90 -3.44 -16.67 -12.60
CA LEU A 90 -2.65 -15.45 -12.41
C LEU A 90 -3.00 -14.79 -11.08
N ILE A 91 -1.97 -14.39 -10.36
CA ILE A 91 -2.11 -13.66 -9.10
C ILE A 91 -1.37 -12.32 -9.22
N VAL A 92 -2.12 -11.22 -9.07
CA VAL A 92 -1.57 -9.87 -9.04
C VAL A 92 -1.52 -9.38 -7.60
N VAL A 93 -0.31 -9.11 -7.09
CA VAL A 93 -0.11 -8.60 -5.73
C VAL A 93 -0.31 -7.08 -5.74
N ALA A 94 -1.43 -6.62 -5.19
CA ALA A 94 -1.82 -5.20 -5.13
C ALA A 94 -2.09 -4.75 -3.69
N ILE A 95 -1.17 -5.10 -2.77
CA ILE A 95 -1.32 -4.87 -1.31
C ILE A 95 -0.69 -3.56 -0.82
N GLY A 96 -0.23 -2.71 -1.72
CA GLY A 96 0.48 -1.47 -1.46
C GLY A 96 1.98 -1.59 -1.70
N GLN A 97 2.67 -0.50 -1.50
CA GLN A 97 4.12 -0.39 -1.64
C GLN A 97 4.73 0.05 -0.33
N GLY A 98 5.97 -0.32 -0.11
CA GLY A 98 6.82 0.18 0.98
C GLY A 98 7.92 1.08 0.44
N ILE A 99 8.50 1.87 1.31
CA ILE A 99 9.70 2.65 0.99
C ILE A 99 10.92 1.75 1.25
N GLU A 100 11.85 1.71 0.31
CA GLU A 100 13.14 1.02 0.50
C GLU A 100 14.05 1.92 1.33
N THR A 101 14.05 1.73 2.64
CA THR A 101 14.77 2.57 3.60
C THR A 101 16.11 2.01 4.04
N ARG A 102 16.39 0.74 3.74
CA ARG A 102 17.56 0.01 4.25
C ARG A 102 18.88 0.75 4.01
N TYR A 103 19.09 1.27 2.80
CA TYR A 103 20.31 2.01 2.47
C TYR A 103 20.49 3.25 3.38
N PHE A 104 19.41 3.97 3.65
CA PHE A 104 19.44 5.15 4.50
C PHE A 104 19.70 4.80 5.96
N GLU A 105 19.10 3.72 6.45
CA GLU A 105 19.32 3.20 7.81
C GLU A 105 20.78 2.78 8.01
N GLU A 106 21.38 2.09 7.05
CA GLU A 106 22.80 1.67 7.06
C GLU A 106 23.77 2.88 7.09
N HIS A 107 23.32 4.06 6.63
CA HIS A 107 24.08 5.31 6.66
C HIS A 107 23.63 6.26 7.78
N GLY A 108 22.94 5.75 8.78
CA GLY A 108 22.63 6.48 10.02
C GLY A 108 21.39 7.37 9.95
N VAL A 109 20.63 7.33 8.85
CA VAL A 109 19.37 8.10 8.76
C VAL A 109 18.30 7.43 9.62
N THR A 110 17.64 8.21 10.47
CA THR A 110 16.56 7.71 11.33
C THR A 110 15.31 7.37 10.48
N VAL A 111 14.92 6.09 10.53
CA VAL A 111 13.70 5.58 9.90
C VAL A 111 12.70 5.18 10.97
N LYS A 112 11.45 5.57 10.78
CA LYS A 112 10.35 5.26 11.70
C LYS A 112 9.14 4.75 10.94
N ARG A 113 8.70 3.54 11.28
CA ARG A 113 7.56 2.87 10.62
C ARG A 113 7.71 2.72 9.10
N GLY A 114 8.94 2.55 8.61
CA GLY A 114 9.25 2.38 7.20
C GLY A 114 9.30 3.68 6.38
N THR A 115 9.45 4.83 7.05
CA THR A 115 9.65 6.14 6.41
C THR A 115 10.79 6.91 7.07
N ILE A 116 11.44 7.80 6.34
CA ILE A 116 12.49 8.68 6.86
C ILE A 116 11.87 9.70 7.83
N GLU A 117 12.47 9.88 9.00
CA GLU A 117 12.01 10.87 9.97
C GLU A 117 12.58 12.25 9.59
N ALA A 118 11.71 13.13 9.08
CA ALA A 118 12.03 14.51 8.77
C ALA A 118 11.29 15.46 9.73
N LEU A 119 11.87 16.64 9.95
CA LEU A 119 11.29 17.75 10.70
C LEU A 119 10.24 18.48 9.83
N ASP A 120 9.49 19.41 10.42
CA ASP A 120 8.53 20.24 9.68
C ASP A 120 9.20 21.09 8.61
N THR A 121 10.49 21.37 8.76
CA THR A 121 11.36 22.03 7.78
C THR A 121 11.81 21.11 6.64
N SER A 122 11.32 19.88 6.56
CA SER A 122 11.80 18.85 5.65
C SER A 122 13.26 18.41 5.89
N GLU A 123 14.00 18.99 6.83
CA GLU A 123 15.34 18.54 7.18
C GLU A 123 15.27 17.19 7.87
N ILE A 124 16.16 16.27 7.49
CA ILE A 124 16.24 14.96 8.15
C ILE A 124 16.70 15.14 9.58
N LYS A 125 15.98 14.53 10.50
CA LYS A 125 16.35 14.57 11.92
C LYS A 125 17.78 14.06 12.10
N ASP A 126 18.55 14.77 12.89
CA ASP A 126 19.96 14.50 13.23
C ASP A 126 20.96 14.60 12.04
N HIS A 127 20.53 15.07 10.88
CA HIS A 127 21.38 15.26 9.67
C HIS A 127 21.21 16.67 9.09
N LYS A 128 21.92 17.62 9.67
CA LYS A 128 21.87 19.02 9.25
C LYS A 128 22.25 19.21 7.78
N GLY A 129 21.42 19.94 7.05
CA GLY A 129 21.64 20.25 5.62
C GLY A 129 21.20 19.14 4.67
N ILE A 130 20.58 18.06 5.19
CA ILE A 130 19.97 17.01 4.37
C ILE A 130 18.46 17.09 4.51
N PHE A 131 17.77 17.14 3.36
CA PHE A 131 16.33 17.32 3.31
C PHE A 131 15.65 16.13 2.64
N ALA A 132 14.43 15.79 3.07
CA ALA A 132 13.60 14.76 2.51
C ALA A 132 12.14 15.18 2.45
N GLY A 133 11.41 14.72 1.45
CA GLY A 133 9.99 15.01 1.29
C GLY A 133 9.30 14.01 0.36
N GLY A 134 7.97 14.04 0.33
CA GLY A 134 7.17 13.11 -0.44
C GLY A 134 7.02 11.75 0.21
N ASP A 135 6.87 10.71 -0.61
CA ASP A 135 6.54 9.36 -0.14
C ASP A 135 7.58 8.77 0.82
N CYS A 136 8.85 9.13 0.68
CA CYS A 136 9.89 8.65 1.58
C CYS A 136 9.72 9.13 3.04
N VAL A 137 8.97 10.22 3.26
CA VAL A 137 8.65 10.77 4.59
C VAL A 137 7.23 10.42 5.02
N THR A 138 6.25 10.54 4.12
CA THR A 138 4.83 10.39 4.46
C THR A 138 4.25 9.00 4.20
N GLY A 139 5.01 8.13 3.56
CA GLY A 139 4.52 6.88 2.96
C GLY A 139 3.90 7.11 1.57
N PRO A 140 3.73 6.04 0.77
CA PRO A 140 3.17 6.12 -0.56
C PRO A 140 1.79 6.78 -0.57
N ALA A 141 1.63 7.81 -1.41
CA ALA A 141 0.40 8.59 -1.50
C ALA A 141 0.15 9.06 -2.95
N THR A 142 -0.30 10.30 -3.15
CA THR A 142 -0.60 10.84 -4.47
C THR A 142 0.53 11.71 -5.01
N VAL A 143 0.65 11.79 -6.34
CA VAL A 143 1.61 12.67 -7.03
C VAL A 143 1.50 14.12 -6.56
N ILE A 144 0.27 14.62 -6.35
CA ILE A 144 0.02 15.98 -5.86
C ILE A 144 0.70 16.22 -4.50
N ARG A 145 0.62 15.24 -3.59
CA ARG A 145 1.26 15.33 -2.27
C ARG A 145 2.79 15.32 -2.38
N ALA A 146 3.34 14.48 -3.24
CA ALA A 146 4.77 14.43 -3.48
C ALA A 146 5.31 15.75 -4.05
N ILE A 147 4.60 16.35 -5.02
CA ILE A 147 4.94 17.68 -5.57
C ILE A 147 4.87 18.76 -4.50
N ALA A 148 3.81 18.77 -3.69
CA ALA A 148 3.66 19.74 -2.59
C ALA A 148 4.81 19.63 -1.59
N ALA A 149 5.19 18.42 -1.19
CA ALA A 149 6.32 18.18 -0.29
C ALA A 149 7.65 18.64 -0.91
N GLY A 150 7.86 18.42 -2.20
CA GLY A 150 9.05 18.90 -2.92
C GLY A 150 9.15 20.43 -2.93
N LYS A 151 8.02 21.14 -3.12
CA LYS A 151 8.00 22.61 -3.04
C LYS A 151 8.33 23.12 -1.63
N VAL A 152 7.80 22.47 -0.61
CA VAL A 152 8.11 22.82 0.79
C VAL A 152 9.59 22.60 1.09
N ALA A 153 10.13 21.45 0.69
CA ALA A 153 11.56 21.15 0.85
C ALA A 153 12.44 22.18 0.13
N ALA A 154 12.10 22.56 -1.10
CA ALA A 154 12.85 23.56 -1.86
C ALA A 154 12.88 24.92 -1.16
N ALA A 155 11.73 25.39 -0.66
CA ALA A 155 11.67 26.65 0.11
C ALA A 155 12.52 26.61 1.38
N ASN A 156 12.49 25.52 2.12
CA ASN A 156 13.31 25.33 3.32
C ASN A 156 14.81 25.22 3.01
N ILE A 157 15.18 24.63 1.86
CA ILE A 157 16.57 24.61 1.39
C ILE A 157 17.04 26.02 1.04
N ASP A 158 16.22 26.81 0.36
CA ASP A 158 16.54 28.20 0.02
C ASP A 158 16.76 29.05 1.30
N GLU A 159 15.88 28.89 2.29
CA GLU A 159 16.05 29.54 3.59
C GLU A 159 17.33 29.08 4.30
N TYR A 160 17.60 27.78 4.30
CA TYR A 160 18.82 27.21 4.89
C TYR A 160 20.10 27.76 4.25
N LEU A 161 20.08 27.97 2.93
CA LEU A 161 21.21 28.52 2.19
C LEU A 161 21.28 30.05 2.26
N GLY A 162 20.30 30.70 2.88
CA GLY A 162 20.25 32.17 3.03
C GLY A 162 19.79 32.91 1.78
N PHE A 163 19.16 32.21 0.82
CA PHE A 163 18.51 32.85 -0.32
C PHE A 163 17.15 33.38 0.10
N HIS A 164 17.00 34.69 0.19
CA HIS A 164 15.71 35.33 0.39
C HIS A 164 15.19 35.81 -0.96
N HIS A 165 14.26 35.09 -1.54
CA HIS A 165 13.54 35.55 -2.72
C HIS A 165 12.61 36.70 -2.30
N GLN A 166 12.83 37.90 -2.85
CA GLN A 166 11.95 39.07 -2.70
C GLN A 166 10.71 38.91 -3.60
#